data_8cbaf7c9e3c1fb7fd37cd38ac19f4849
#
_entry.id   8cbaf7c9e3c1fb7fd37cd38ac19f4849
#
_cell.length_a   1.000
_cell.length_b   1.000
_cell.length_c   1.000
_cell.angle_alpha   90.00
_cell.angle_beta   90.00
_cell.angle_gamma   90.00
#
_symmetry.space_group_name_H-M   'P 1'
#
loop_
_entity.id
_entity.type
_entity.pdbx_description
1 polymer ?
#
loop_
_entity_poly.entity_id
_entity_poly.type
_entity_poly.pdbx_seq_one_letter_code
_entity_poly.pdbx_strand_id
1 'polypeptide(L)'
;MPGTRASRLAAGVAVASGIAVLLVSASALTPQGTIPPPPPPRGPVTSAEAVEIVLAHNAWRARAGVLPLRWAADLAAQAQNRAIQLARQDCRLEHGRLPDDVGENLFRASALESESGSRAYYVVSPTHVVDVWGTESTDYSPSTGSCAPGRQCGHYTQIVWPSTEEVGCGMAVCTSLGQVWVCRYRPRGNIRILR
;
A
#
# COMPACT_ATOMS: atom_id res chain seq x y z
N MET A 1 -67.69 -29.81 64.86
CA MET A 1 -67.34 -31.02 65.62
C MET A 1 -66.42 -31.88 64.79
N PRO A 2 -65.52 -32.62 65.35
CA PRO A 2 -64.40 -32.30 66.22
C PRO A 2 -63.08 -32.54 65.42
N GLY A 3 -61.97 -32.21 65.76
CA GLY A 3 -61.20 -32.26 66.94
C GLY A 3 -59.77 -32.66 66.62
N THR A 4 -58.86 -31.97 67.22
CA THR A 4 -57.55 -32.42 67.74
C THR A 4 -56.58 -33.21 66.88
N ARG A 5 -55.38 -32.86 66.75
CA ARG A 5 -54.32 -32.96 67.79
C ARG A 5 -52.98 -32.43 67.26
N ALA A 6 -52.34 -31.72 68.08
CA ALA A 6 -50.96 -31.31 67.94
C ALA A 6 -49.97 -32.49 68.06
N SER A 7 -48.92 -32.49 67.37
CA SER A 7 -47.67 -33.17 67.71
C SER A 7 -46.45 -32.33 67.34
N ARG A 8 -45.77 -31.95 68.39
CA ARG A 8 -44.47 -31.29 68.34
C ARG A 8 -43.44 -32.34 67.98
N LEU A 9 -42.56 -32.01 67.03
CA LEU A 9 -41.30 -32.72 66.92
C LEU A 9 -40.17 -31.70 66.68
N ALA A 10 -39.09 -31.99 67.31
CA ALA A 10 -38.02 -31.17 67.75
C ALA A 10 -37.14 -30.61 66.55
N ALA A 11 -36.58 -29.45 66.82
CA ALA A 11 -35.60 -28.81 66.09
C ALA A 11 -34.25 -29.59 66.01
N GLY A 12 -33.77 -29.87 64.82
CA GLY A 12 -32.38 -30.23 64.55
C GLY A 12 -31.70 -29.09 63.82
N VAL A 13 -30.86 -28.37 64.54
CA VAL A 13 -29.98 -27.33 63.92
C VAL A 13 -28.81 -28.04 63.29
N ALA A 14 -28.80 -28.13 61.98
CA ALA A 14 -27.64 -28.53 61.20
C ALA A 14 -26.85 -27.26 60.81
N VAL A 15 -25.70 -27.07 61.44
CA VAL A 15 -24.71 -26.05 61.04
C VAL A 15 -23.99 -26.58 59.86
N ALA A 16 -24.30 -26.06 58.64
CA ALA A 16 -23.57 -26.31 57.46
C ALA A 16 -22.43 -25.28 57.38
N SER A 17 -21.20 -25.72 57.62
CA SER A 17 -20.00 -24.95 57.36
C SER A 17 -19.77 -24.88 55.82
N GLY A 18 -20.22 -23.79 55.22
CA GLY A 18 -19.97 -23.49 53.83
C GLY A 18 -18.53 -23.00 53.62
N ILE A 19 -17.69 -23.86 53.08
CA ILE A 19 -16.38 -23.44 52.54
C ILE A 19 -16.64 -22.67 51.24
N ALA A 20 -16.52 -21.35 51.30
CA ALA A 20 -16.54 -20.52 50.08
C ALA A 20 -15.26 -20.75 49.30
N VAL A 21 -15.35 -21.53 48.21
CA VAL A 21 -14.26 -21.64 47.22
C VAL A 21 -14.28 -20.38 46.41
N LEU A 22 -13.34 -19.49 46.67
CA LEU A 22 -13.03 -18.34 45.79
C LEU A 22 -12.43 -18.86 44.48
N LEU A 23 -13.28 -18.95 43.46
CA LEU A 23 -12.78 -19.15 42.05
C LEU A 23 -12.08 -17.89 41.65
N VAL A 24 -10.75 -17.89 41.74
CA VAL A 24 -9.90 -16.86 41.10
C VAL A 24 -9.94 -17.13 39.60
N SER A 25 -10.73 -16.34 38.90
CA SER A 25 -10.72 -16.33 37.44
C SER A 25 -9.36 -15.81 36.96
N ALA A 26 -8.49 -16.72 36.53
CA ALA A 26 -7.30 -16.36 35.84
C ALA A 26 -7.70 -15.74 34.48
N SER A 27 -7.69 -14.40 34.40
CA SER A 27 -7.77 -13.70 33.11
C SER A 27 -6.57 -14.10 32.30
N ALA A 28 -6.78 -14.91 31.25
CA ALA A 28 -5.74 -15.23 30.28
C ALA A 28 -5.32 -13.91 29.62
N LEU A 29 -4.09 -13.49 29.90
CA LEU A 29 -3.42 -12.43 29.17
C LEU A 29 -3.33 -12.89 27.70
N THR A 30 -4.16 -12.29 26.84
CA THR A 30 -3.98 -12.43 25.38
C THR A 30 -2.56 -12.01 25.05
N PRO A 31 -1.77 -12.84 24.36
CA PRO A 31 -0.44 -12.43 23.93
C PRO A 31 -0.60 -11.18 23.07
N GLN A 32 -0.04 -10.06 23.51
CA GLN A 32 0.07 -8.86 22.71
C GLN A 32 0.83 -9.27 21.45
N GLY A 33 0.16 -9.16 20.30
CA GLY A 33 0.78 -9.47 19.01
C GLY A 33 2.04 -8.63 18.87
N THR A 34 3.19 -9.27 18.93
CA THR A 34 4.47 -8.64 18.63
C THR A 34 4.41 -8.16 17.20
N ILE A 35 4.51 -6.84 16.99
CA ILE A 35 4.68 -6.28 15.64
C ILE A 35 5.92 -6.95 15.06
N PRO A 36 5.81 -7.64 13.90
CA PRO A 36 6.98 -8.26 13.30
C PRO A 36 8.04 -7.18 13.07
N PRO A 37 9.33 -7.50 13.23
CA PRO A 37 10.40 -6.55 12.95
C PRO A 37 10.23 -6.01 11.53
N PRO A 38 10.57 -4.74 11.28
CA PRO A 38 10.50 -4.17 9.95
C PRO A 38 11.27 -5.08 8.99
N PRO A 39 10.72 -5.39 7.81
CA PRO A 39 11.45 -6.16 6.83
C PRO A 39 12.77 -5.46 6.53
N PRO A 40 13.83 -6.23 6.22
CA PRO A 40 15.12 -5.64 5.85
C PRO A 40 14.91 -4.64 4.71
N PRO A 41 15.77 -3.60 4.62
CA PRO A 41 15.65 -2.61 3.55
C PRO A 41 15.52 -3.35 2.21
N ARG A 42 14.40 -3.12 1.52
CA ARG A 42 14.13 -3.78 0.25
C ARG A 42 15.23 -3.40 -0.73
N GLY A 43 15.79 -4.41 -1.36
CA GLY A 43 16.69 -4.26 -2.50
C GLY A 43 15.97 -3.66 -3.72
N PRO A 44 16.65 -3.54 -4.83
CA PRO A 44 16.06 -3.11 -6.09
C PRO A 44 14.87 -3.99 -6.49
N VAL A 45 14.02 -3.48 -7.38
CA VAL A 45 12.91 -4.24 -7.98
C VAL A 45 13.43 -5.58 -8.50
N THR A 46 12.83 -6.67 -8.06
CA THR A 46 13.18 -8.03 -8.47
C THR A 46 12.73 -8.32 -9.90
N SER A 47 13.26 -9.38 -10.53
CA SER A 47 12.82 -9.78 -11.87
C SER A 47 11.32 -10.12 -11.92
N ALA A 48 10.76 -10.71 -10.87
CA ALA A 48 9.32 -11.00 -10.81
C ALA A 48 8.49 -9.72 -10.75
N GLU A 49 8.91 -8.75 -9.94
CA GLU A 49 8.26 -7.44 -9.86
C GLU A 49 8.40 -6.63 -11.16
N ALA A 50 9.53 -6.75 -11.87
CA ALA A 50 9.70 -6.13 -13.17
C ALA A 50 8.69 -6.65 -14.20
N VAL A 51 8.45 -7.97 -14.20
CA VAL A 51 7.40 -8.58 -15.04
C VAL A 51 6.02 -8.07 -14.63
N GLU A 52 5.71 -8.04 -13.34
CA GLU A 52 4.44 -7.53 -12.81
C GLU A 52 4.19 -6.07 -13.22
N ILE A 53 5.21 -5.21 -13.09
CA ILE A 53 5.15 -3.80 -13.53
C ILE A 53 4.79 -3.70 -15.00
N VAL A 54 5.49 -4.44 -15.86
CA VAL A 54 5.26 -4.40 -17.31
C VAL A 54 3.85 -4.89 -17.65
N LEU A 55 3.40 -5.96 -17.02
CA LEU A 55 2.04 -6.50 -17.25
C LEU A 55 0.97 -5.49 -16.81
N ALA A 56 1.13 -4.86 -15.66
CA ALA A 56 0.19 -3.84 -15.18
C ALA A 56 0.12 -2.64 -16.12
N HIS A 57 1.27 -2.10 -16.56
CA HIS A 57 1.30 -1.04 -17.56
C HIS A 57 0.60 -1.45 -18.86
N ASN A 58 0.91 -2.65 -19.36
CA ASN A 58 0.37 -3.12 -20.63
C ASN A 58 -1.13 -3.42 -20.57
N ALA A 59 -1.66 -3.73 -19.40
CA ALA A 59 -3.11 -3.82 -19.20
C ALA A 59 -3.81 -2.47 -19.41
N TRP A 60 -3.24 -1.37 -18.89
CA TRP A 60 -3.75 -0.01 -19.12
C TRP A 60 -3.56 0.43 -20.57
N ARG A 61 -2.42 0.12 -21.16
CA ARG A 61 -2.11 0.44 -22.57
C ARG A 61 -3.03 -0.28 -23.55
N ALA A 62 -3.35 -1.55 -23.29
CA ALA A 62 -4.32 -2.30 -24.10
C ALA A 62 -5.71 -1.66 -24.06
N ARG A 63 -6.18 -1.18 -22.90
CA ARG A 63 -7.46 -0.45 -22.78
C ARG A 63 -7.45 0.86 -23.58
N ALA A 64 -6.32 1.51 -23.68
CA ALA A 64 -6.14 2.73 -24.46
C ALA A 64 -5.86 2.48 -25.95
N GLY A 65 -5.70 1.23 -26.39
CA GLY A 65 -5.45 0.85 -27.77
C GLY A 65 -4.04 1.22 -28.26
N VAL A 66 -3.03 1.28 -27.36
CA VAL A 66 -1.65 1.61 -27.70
C VAL A 66 -0.71 0.41 -27.52
N LEU A 67 0.44 0.42 -28.19
CA LEU A 67 1.41 -0.68 -28.18
C LEU A 67 1.99 -0.94 -26.78
N PRO A 68 2.34 -2.20 -26.45
CA PRO A 68 2.87 -2.55 -25.15
C PRO A 68 4.27 -1.98 -24.92
N LEU A 69 4.60 -1.73 -23.64
CA LEU A 69 5.95 -1.39 -23.18
C LEU A 69 6.79 -2.64 -22.97
N ARG A 70 8.10 -2.46 -23.06
CA ARG A 70 9.10 -3.43 -22.62
C ARG A 70 9.91 -2.90 -21.44
N TRP A 71 10.51 -3.81 -20.66
CA TRP A 71 11.39 -3.43 -19.55
C TRP A 71 12.74 -2.95 -20.06
N ALA A 72 13.25 -1.86 -19.47
CA ALA A 72 14.56 -1.32 -19.72
C ALA A 72 15.40 -1.28 -18.43
N ALA A 73 16.46 -2.08 -18.38
CA ALA A 73 17.30 -2.21 -17.19
C ALA A 73 18.05 -0.94 -16.83
N ASP A 74 18.46 -0.15 -17.81
CA ASP A 74 19.11 1.16 -17.63
C ASP A 74 18.16 2.19 -17.00
N LEU A 75 16.89 2.22 -17.43
CA LEU A 75 15.85 3.05 -16.81
C LEU A 75 15.55 2.58 -15.38
N ALA A 76 15.53 1.27 -15.15
CA ALA A 76 15.33 0.72 -13.81
C ALA A 76 16.46 1.11 -12.85
N ALA A 77 17.71 1.05 -13.29
CA ALA A 77 18.86 1.49 -12.49
C ALA A 77 18.77 2.98 -12.15
N GLN A 78 18.39 3.81 -13.11
CA GLN A 78 18.18 5.24 -12.89
C GLN A 78 17.02 5.52 -11.94
N ALA A 79 15.88 4.78 -12.08
CA ALA A 79 14.73 4.88 -11.21
C ALA A 79 15.05 4.44 -9.78
N GLN A 80 15.83 3.37 -9.62
CA GLN A 80 16.29 2.88 -8.31
C GLN A 80 17.17 3.92 -7.60
N ASN A 81 18.11 4.53 -8.30
CA ASN A 81 18.94 5.60 -7.76
C ASN A 81 18.09 6.79 -7.30
N ARG A 82 17.06 7.15 -8.09
CA ARG A 82 16.14 8.22 -7.71
C ARG A 82 15.30 7.86 -6.50
N ALA A 83 14.78 6.65 -6.42
CA ALA A 83 14.03 6.17 -5.26
C ALA A 83 14.86 6.24 -3.97
N ILE A 84 16.13 5.83 -4.03
CA ILE A 84 17.06 5.95 -2.89
C ILE A 84 17.28 7.42 -2.48
N GLN A 85 17.43 8.32 -3.43
CA GLN A 85 17.57 9.75 -3.14
C GLN A 85 16.33 10.32 -2.44
N LEU A 86 15.14 9.99 -2.93
CA LEU A 86 13.87 10.42 -2.32
C LEU A 86 13.68 9.81 -0.93
N ALA A 87 14.04 8.54 -0.74
CA ALA A 87 13.93 7.87 0.56
C ALA A 87 14.77 8.55 1.65
N ARG A 88 15.96 9.07 1.31
CA ARG A 88 16.81 9.87 2.21
C ARG A 88 16.17 11.20 2.63
N GLN A 89 15.19 11.68 1.89
CA GLN A 89 14.40 12.89 2.16
C GLN A 89 12.99 12.52 2.67
N ASP A 90 12.89 11.40 3.34
CA ASP A 90 11.63 10.82 3.84
C ASP A 90 10.54 10.71 2.78
N CYS A 91 10.94 10.31 1.59
CA CYS A 91 10.07 10.09 0.43
C CYS A 91 9.23 11.32 0.05
N ARG A 92 9.75 12.52 0.21
CA ARG A 92 9.13 13.71 -0.35
C ARG A 92 9.09 13.58 -1.87
N LEU A 93 7.87 13.58 -2.45
CA LEU A 93 7.72 13.49 -3.89
C LEU A 93 8.17 14.78 -4.57
N GLU A 94 9.21 14.67 -5.35
CA GLU A 94 9.77 15.75 -6.15
C GLU A 94 10.38 15.16 -7.42
N HIS A 95 10.00 15.68 -8.60
CA HIS A 95 10.60 15.26 -9.84
C HIS A 95 12.06 15.70 -9.91
N GLY A 96 12.93 14.77 -10.37
CA GLY A 96 14.33 15.04 -10.59
C GLY A 96 14.57 15.76 -11.92
N ARG A 97 15.82 16.24 -12.10
CA ARG A 97 16.27 16.61 -13.43
C ARG A 97 16.41 15.35 -14.27
N LEU A 98 15.72 15.31 -15.39
CA LEU A 98 15.68 14.17 -16.31
C LEU A 98 16.37 14.52 -17.63
N PRO A 99 16.92 13.52 -18.34
CA PRO A 99 17.22 13.66 -19.76
C PRO A 99 15.96 14.07 -20.55
N ASP A 100 16.16 14.75 -21.69
CA ASP A 100 15.04 15.30 -22.46
C ASP A 100 14.09 14.24 -23.03
N ASP A 101 14.55 13.01 -23.19
CA ASP A 101 13.81 11.88 -23.71
C ASP A 101 13.20 10.96 -22.64
N VAL A 102 13.39 11.28 -21.33
CA VAL A 102 12.94 10.45 -20.23
C VAL A 102 11.78 11.10 -19.48
N GLY A 103 10.68 10.35 -19.29
CA GLY A 103 9.56 10.69 -18.41
C GLY A 103 9.68 10.03 -17.05
N GLU A 104 8.90 10.49 -16.08
CA GLU A 104 8.93 9.95 -14.71
C GLU A 104 7.54 9.99 -14.06
N ASN A 105 7.13 8.88 -13.46
CA ASN A 105 6.02 8.80 -12.53
C ASN A 105 6.55 8.49 -11.13
N LEU A 106 5.97 9.14 -10.13
CA LEU A 106 6.30 8.96 -8.73
C LEU A 106 5.06 8.49 -7.95
N PHE A 107 5.28 7.58 -6.99
CA PHE A 107 4.24 7.14 -6.05
C PHE A 107 4.83 7.07 -4.65
N ARG A 108 4.02 7.42 -3.64
CA ARG A 108 4.38 7.28 -2.23
C ARG A 108 3.25 6.57 -1.50
N ALA A 109 3.62 5.62 -0.64
CA ALA A 109 2.74 5.07 0.38
C ALA A 109 3.29 5.39 1.77
N SER A 110 2.43 5.80 2.68
CA SER A 110 2.77 5.99 4.09
C SER A 110 2.89 4.63 4.79
N ALA A 111 3.63 4.57 5.90
CA ALA A 111 3.61 3.41 6.78
C ALA A 111 2.18 3.16 7.30
N LEU A 112 1.90 1.92 7.69
CA LEU A 112 0.73 1.63 8.52
C LEU A 112 0.96 2.24 9.90
N GLU A 113 -0.07 2.87 10.45
CA GLU A 113 -0.04 3.43 11.79
C GLU A 113 -1.14 2.77 12.62
N SER A 114 -0.79 2.24 13.79
CA SER A 114 -1.75 1.66 14.73
C SER A 114 -2.39 2.77 15.59
N GLU A 115 -3.48 2.44 16.26
CA GLU A 115 -4.12 3.34 17.24
C GLU A 115 -3.16 3.76 18.37
N SER A 116 -2.18 2.92 18.70
CA SER A 116 -1.12 3.24 19.67
C SER A 116 0.00 4.12 19.14
N GLY A 117 -0.07 4.56 17.87
CA GLY A 117 0.97 5.36 17.22
C GLY A 117 2.18 4.55 16.73
N SER A 118 2.15 3.23 16.85
CA SER A 118 3.21 2.37 16.30
C SER A 118 3.12 2.33 14.78
N ARG A 119 4.28 2.41 14.11
CA ARG A 119 4.36 2.37 12.65
C ARG A 119 4.96 1.07 12.16
N ALA A 120 4.43 0.56 11.06
CA ALA A 120 4.93 -0.64 10.40
C ALA A 120 5.00 -0.44 8.89
N TYR A 121 6.05 -0.98 8.29
CA TYR A 121 6.13 -1.13 6.84
C TYR A 121 5.14 -2.20 6.36
N TYR A 122 4.53 -1.98 5.20
CA TYR A 122 3.77 -3.01 4.50
C TYR A 122 4.18 -3.07 3.03
N VAL A 123 3.94 -4.21 2.41
CA VAL A 123 4.30 -4.40 1.00
C VAL A 123 3.19 -3.83 0.12
N VAL A 124 3.54 -2.82 -0.68
CA VAL A 124 2.69 -2.37 -1.80
C VAL A 124 3.09 -3.16 -3.04
N SER A 125 2.13 -3.79 -3.71
CA SER A 125 2.43 -4.51 -4.96
C SER A 125 2.72 -3.54 -6.10
N PRO A 126 3.58 -3.92 -7.05
CA PRO A 126 3.81 -3.16 -8.26
C PRO A 126 2.52 -2.86 -9.04
N THR A 127 1.63 -3.84 -9.15
CA THR A 127 0.32 -3.68 -9.81
C THR A 127 -0.48 -2.56 -9.17
N HIS A 128 -0.55 -2.53 -7.83
CA HIS A 128 -1.28 -1.46 -7.12
C HIS A 128 -0.72 -0.07 -7.44
N VAL A 129 0.61 0.07 -7.47
CA VAL A 129 1.26 1.36 -7.81
C VAL A 129 0.83 1.83 -9.20
N VAL A 130 0.90 0.94 -10.20
CA VAL A 130 0.53 1.26 -11.57
C VAL A 130 -0.96 1.55 -11.69
N ASP A 131 -1.81 0.80 -10.97
CA ASP A 131 -3.26 1.00 -10.99
C ASP A 131 -3.67 2.35 -10.37
N VAL A 132 -3.00 2.80 -9.30
CA VAL A 132 -3.22 4.15 -8.74
C VAL A 132 -3.00 5.22 -9.81
N TRP A 133 -1.91 5.14 -10.57
CA TRP A 133 -1.68 6.05 -11.70
C TRP A 133 -2.70 5.87 -12.82
N GLY A 134 -3.08 4.63 -13.11
CA GLY A 134 -4.07 4.30 -14.14
C GLY A 134 -5.45 4.84 -13.84
N THR A 135 -5.85 4.90 -12.56
CA THR A 135 -7.17 5.43 -12.15
C THR A 135 -7.38 6.91 -12.47
N GLU A 136 -6.33 7.68 -12.72
CA GLU A 136 -6.44 9.05 -13.23
C GLU A 136 -7.18 9.13 -14.59
N SER A 137 -7.30 8.00 -15.28
CA SER A 137 -8.10 7.86 -16.52
C SER A 137 -9.55 8.29 -16.35
N THR A 138 -10.11 8.20 -15.14
CA THR A 138 -11.48 8.62 -14.83
C THR A 138 -11.70 10.13 -15.00
N ASP A 139 -10.63 10.91 -14.86
CA ASP A 139 -10.62 12.36 -14.99
C ASP A 139 -10.08 12.84 -16.36
N TYR A 140 -9.68 11.91 -17.24
CA TYR A 140 -9.10 12.22 -18.54
C TYR A 140 -10.12 12.06 -19.66
N SER A 141 -10.18 13.06 -20.54
CA SER A 141 -11.02 13.01 -21.75
C SER A 141 -10.16 12.73 -23.00
N PRO A 142 -10.23 11.52 -23.58
CA PRO A 142 -9.46 11.20 -24.79
C PRO A 142 -9.85 12.06 -26.00
N SER A 143 -11.11 12.50 -26.10
CA SER A 143 -11.61 13.28 -27.23
C SER A 143 -11.02 14.71 -27.27
N THR A 144 -10.70 15.27 -26.12
CA THR A 144 -10.12 16.61 -26.00
C THR A 144 -8.63 16.59 -25.65
N GLY A 145 -8.10 15.42 -25.22
CA GLY A 145 -6.74 15.28 -24.73
C GLY A 145 -6.48 16.05 -23.42
N SER A 146 -7.53 16.31 -22.63
CA SER A 146 -7.43 17.15 -21.42
C SER A 146 -7.92 16.43 -20.18
N CYS A 147 -7.43 16.89 -19.04
CA CYS A 147 -7.87 16.46 -17.70
C CYS A 147 -9.00 17.35 -17.21
N ALA A 148 -9.89 16.81 -16.38
CA ALA A 148 -10.95 17.56 -15.73
C ALA A 148 -10.38 18.71 -14.89
N PRO A 149 -11.08 19.85 -14.76
CA PRO A 149 -10.60 21.01 -14.02
C PRO A 149 -10.20 20.67 -12.57
N GLY A 150 -8.99 21.07 -12.16
CA GLY A 150 -8.47 20.80 -10.82
C GLY A 150 -7.99 19.36 -10.56
N ARG A 151 -8.04 18.50 -11.57
CA ARG A 151 -7.57 17.11 -11.47
C ARG A 151 -6.20 16.95 -12.11
N GLN A 152 -5.57 15.79 -11.84
CA GLN A 152 -4.30 15.41 -12.42
C GLN A 152 -4.48 14.13 -13.23
N CYS A 153 -3.91 14.08 -14.42
CA CYS A 153 -3.93 12.90 -15.29
C CYS A 153 -2.54 12.56 -15.84
N GLY A 154 -1.51 13.25 -15.34
CA GLY A 154 -0.16 13.15 -15.87
C GLY A 154 0.45 11.77 -15.75
N HIS A 155 0.14 11.03 -14.68
CA HIS A 155 0.63 9.67 -14.53
C HIS A 155 -0.04 8.71 -15.52
N TYR A 156 -1.37 8.79 -15.66
CA TYR A 156 -2.11 7.98 -16.63
C TYR A 156 -1.65 8.27 -18.07
N THR A 157 -1.59 9.55 -18.44
CA THR A 157 -1.20 9.92 -19.81
C THR A 157 0.23 9.53 -20.15
N GLN A 158 1.15 9.50 -19.17
CA GLN A 158 2.49 8.93 -19.35
C GLN A 158 2.42 7.41 -19.57
N ILE A 159 1.62 6.66 -18.81
CA ILE A 159 1.48 5.20 -18.99
C ILE A 159 1.01 4.88 -20.42
N VAL A 160 0.00 5.60 -20.91
CA VAL A 160 -0.63 5.32 -22.21
C VAL A 160 -0.11 6.18 -23.35
N TRP A 161 1.01 6.87 -23.16
CA TRP A 161 1.60 7.69 -24.21
C TRP A 161 1.98 6.84 -25.42
N PRO A 162 1.46 7.13 -26.63
CA PRO A 162 1.58 6.21 -27.77
C PRO A 162 3.02 5.92 -28.18
N SER A 163 3.91 6.94 -28.17
CA SER A 163 5.30 6.79 -28.57
C SER A 163 6.24 6.29 -27.48
N THR A 164 5.76 6.12 -26.24
CA THR A 164 6.57 5.49 -25.18
C THR A 164 6.66 3.99 -25.43
N GLU A 165 7.88 3.44 -25.38
CA GLU A 165 8.20 2.05 -25.69
C GLU A 165 8.78 1.29 -24.49
N GLU A 166 9.42 2.00 -23.56
CA GLU A 166 10.20 1.42 -22.48
C GLU A 166 9.79 1.97 -21.13
N VAL A 167 9.86 1.08 -20.13
CA VAL A 167 9.68 1.41 -18.71
C VAL A 167 10.74 0.70 -17.86
N GLY A 168 11.24 1.38 -16.85
CA GLY A 168 12.06 0.81 -15.80
C GLY A 168 11.75 1.47 -14.48
N CYS A 169 11.56 0.67 -13.42
CA CYS A 169 11.13 1.17 -12.12
C CYS A 169 12.10 0.77 -11.01
N GLY A 170 12.08 1.53 -9.93
CA GLY A 170 12.79 1.28 -8.69
C GLY A 170 11.97 1.71 -7.49
N MET A 171 12.30 1.18 -6.32
CA MET A 171 11.63 1.54 -5.08
C MET A 171 12.61 1.65 -3.92
N ALA A 172 12.24 2.40 -2.89
CA ALA A 172 12.98 2.46 -1.63
C ALA A 172 12.02 2.70 -0.45
N VAL A 173 12.47 2.25 0.73
CA VAL A 173 11.75 2.48 2.00
C VAL A 173 12.24 3.77 2.62
N CYS A 174 11.31 4.61 3.05
CA CYS A 174 11.55 5.89 3.71
C CYS A 174 11.99 5.68 5.17
N THR A 175 12.59 6.67 5.79
CA THR A 175 12.91 6.66 7.24
C THR A 175 11.67 6.54 8.11
N SER A 176 10.53 7.06 7.64
CA SER A 176 9.20 6.93 8.28
C SER A 176 8.52 5.57 8.07
N LEU A 177 9.21 4.57 7.50
CA LEU A 177 8.66 3.25 7.12
C LEU A 177 7.61 3.30 6.01
N GLY A 178 7.40 4.44 5.37
CA GLY A 178 6.70 4.55 4.10
C GLY A 178 7.57 4.01 2.94
N GLN A 179 7.08 4.14 1.74
CA GLN A 179 7.83 3.74 0.55
C GLN A 179 7.61 4.70 -0.61
N VAL A 180 8.61 4.81 -1.46
CA VAL A 180 8.54 5.56 -2.71
C VAL A 180 8.85 4.63 -3.88
N TRP A 181 8.05 4.76 -4.94
CA TRP A 181 8.24 4.11 -6.22
C TRP A 181 8.51 5.15 -7.28
N VAL A 182 9.45 4.86 -8.14
CA VAL A 182 9.83 5.69 -9.29
C VAL A 182 9.76 4.82 -10.53
N CYS A 183 9.03 5.26 -11.56
CA CYS A 183 9.10 4.64 -12.88
C CYS A 183 9.58 5.67 -13.88
N ARG A 184 10.53 5.28 -14.74
CA ARG A 184 11.05 6.08 -15.86
C ARG A 184 10.63 5.48 -17.19
N TYR A 185 10.37 6.35 -18.14
CA TYR A 185 9.78 6.01 -19.45
C TYR A 185 10.60 6.60 -20.58
N ARG A 186 10.70 5.87 -21.68
CA ARG A 186 11.41 6.34 -22.87
C ARG A 186 10.74 5.85 -24.16
N PRO A 187 10.54 6.72 -25.17
CA PRO A 187 10.58 8.17 -25.07
C PRO A 187 9.59 8.72 -24.04
N ARG A 188 9.86 9.91 -23.51
CA ARG A 188 8.95 10.56 -22.54
C ARG A 188 7.59 10.86 -23.15
N GLY A 189 6.57 10.78 -22.34
CA GLY A 189 5.25 11.30 -22.64
C GLY A 189 5.04 12.75 -22.18
N ASN A 190 3.80 13.18 -22.23
CA ASN A 190 3.35 14.47 -21.73
C ASN A 190 4.06 15.68 -22.36
N ILE A 191 4.53 15.53 -23.59
CA ILE A 191 5.12 16.61 -24.36
C ILE A 191 4.03 17.37 -25.12
N ARG A 192 4.12 18.72 -25.12
CA ARG A 192 3.28 19.53 -26.01
C ARG A 192 3.84 19.37 -27.42
N ILE A 193 3.08 18.72 -28.30
CA ILE A 193 3.35 18.78 -29.72
C ILE A 193 2.92 20.18 -30.17
N LEU A 194 3.89 21.04 -30.39
CA LEU A 194 3.62 22.30 -31.06
C LEU A 194 3.17 21.97 -32.49
N ARG A 195 1.89 22.20 -32.77
CA ARG A 195 1.33 22.11 -34.12
C ARG A 195 1.51 23.42 -34.82
#